data_1994acb07f93a8e66ee52b703136b840
#
_entry.id   1994acb07f93a8e66ee52b703136b840
#
_cell.length_a   1.000
_cell.length_b   1.000
_cell.length_c   1.000
_cell.angle_alpha   90.00
_cell.angle_beta   90.00
_cell.angle_gamma   90.00
#
_symmetry.space_group_name_H-M   'P 1'
#
loop_
_entity.id
_entity.type
_entity.pdbx_description
1 polymer ?
#
loop_
_entity_poly.entity_id
_entity_poly.type
_entity_poly.pdbx_seq_one_letter_code
_entity_poly.pdbx_strand_id
1 'polypeptide(L)'
;MSFPWAKQYQPTSDLGKYMDSRLPLPRFVYGALGAGYPTPKNLNYFYNFGVLAGVALVIQIITGVVLGMHYAANTLVAFDSVEHIMRDVNGGWMFRYMHAVGASFFFGVVYVHIFRGLYYGSYKPPREVLWMLGLVIFLLMMATAFMGYVLVWGQMSFWGAAVITGLFSALPVVGTTIQTWLLGGFSPDNATLNRFFSLHYLLPFVIFG
;
A
#
# COMPACT_ATOMS: atom_id res chain seq x y z
N MET A 1 21.52 6.48 -28.85
CA MET A 1 22.37 6.99 -27.74
C MET A 1 22.43 5.94 -26.67
N SER A 2 23.60 5.37 -26.39
CA SER A 2 23.78 4.45 -25.25
C SER A 2 23.88 5.29 -23.98
N PHE A 3 23.01 5.04 -23.02
CA PHE A 3 23.05 5.73 -21.73
C PHE A 3 24.34 5.37 -20.97
N PRO A 4 25.01 6.33 -20.30
CA PRO A 4 26.28 6.08 -19.60
C PRO A 4 26.22 4.93 -18.59
N TRP A 5 25.08 4.72 -17.92
CA TRP A 5 24.85 3.63 -16.96
C TRP A 5 24.64 2.26 -17.64
N ALA A 6 24.24 2.20 -18.91
CA ALA A 6 24.11 0.94 -19.65
C ALA A 6 25.45 0.21 -19.85
N LYS A 7 26.57 0.92 -19.68
CA LYS A 7 27.94 0.34 -19.75
C LYS A 7 28.41 -0.24 -18.41
N GLN A 8 27.78 0.10 -17.30
CA GLN A 8 28.27 -0.24 -15.95
C GLN A 8 27.72 -1.56 -15.38
N TYR A 9 26.57 -2.02 -15.86
CA TYR A 9 25.99 -3.29 -15.44
C TYR A 9 25.59 -4.13 -16.64
N GLN A 10 26.21 -5.30 -16.78
CA GLN A 10 25.82 -6.30 -17.77
C GLN A 10 25.65 -7.65 -17.06
N PRO A 11 24.43 -8.17 -16.97
CA PRO A 11 24.18 -9.48 -16.39
C PRO A 11 24.84 -10.58 -17.24
N THR A 12 25.53 -11.50 -16.61
CA THR A 12 26.27 -12.60 -17.28
C THR A 12 25.42 -13.83 -17.47
N SER A 13 24.50 -14.13 -16.52
CA SER A 13 23.60 -15.29 -16.59
C SER A 13 22.35 -15.00 -17.42
N ASP A 14 21.76 -16.03 -18.05
CA ASP A 14 20.52 -15.88 -18.84
C ASP A 14 19.33 -15.44 -17.97
N LEU A 15 19.22 -15.96 -16.76
CA LEU A 15 18.25 -15.47 -15.77
C LEU A 15 18.47 -13.99 -15.43
N GLY A 16 19.71 -13.59 -15.24
CA GLY A 16 20.09 -12.20 -15.00
C GLY A 16 19.69 -11.28 -16.17
N LYS A 17 19.94 -11.71 -17.41
CA LYS A 17 19.52 -10.98 -18.63
C LYS A 17 18.01 -10.88 -18.74
N TYR A 18 17.31 -11.98 -18.45
CA TYR A 18 15.85 -11.99 -18.43
C TYR A 18 15.29 -11.02 -17.39
N MET A 19 15.76 -11.12 -16.15
CA MET A 19 15.31 -10.23 -15.06
C MET A 19 15.64 -8.76 -15.34
N ASP A 20 16.87 -8.47 -15.78
CA ASP A 20 17.30 -7.10 -16.09
C ASP A 20 16.50 -6.47 -17.25
N SER A 21 16.04 -7.27 -18.20
CA SER A 21 15.21 -6.77 -19.31
C SER A 21 13.78 -6.40 -18.86
N ARG A 22 13.27 -6.98 -17.79
CA ARG A 22 11.91 -6.80 -17.27
C ARG A 22 11.82 -5.95 -16.00
N LEU A 23 12.83 -6.06 -15.15
CA LEU A 23 12.92 -5.34 -13.90
C LEU A 23 14.38 -4.86 -13.69
N PRO A 24 14.80 -3.77 -14.37
CA PRO A 24 16.19 -3.31 -14.37
C PRO A 24 16.56 -2.56 -13.08
N LEU A 25 16.40 -3.18 -11.89
CA LEU A 25 16.67 -2.57 -10.60
C LEU A 25 18.07 -1.99 -10.46
N PRO A 26 19.18 -2.70 -10.83
CA PRO A 26 20.51 -2.13 -10.73
C PRO A 26 20.66 -0.87 -11.61
N ARG A 27 20.12 -0.90 -12.82
CA ARG A 27 20.18 0.26 -13.72
C ARG A 27 19.34 1.42 -13.21
N PHE A 28 18.19 1.12 -12.57
CA PHE A 28 17.35 2.13 -11.93
C PHE A 28 18.09 2.85 -10.81
N VAL A 29 18.73 2.09 -9.92
CA VAL A 29 19.52 2.64 -8.80
C VAL A 29 20.67 3.50 -9.31
N TYR A 30 21.44 3.04 -10.29
CA TYR A 30 22.50 3.83 -10.90
C TYR A 30 21.99 5.11 -11.57
N GLY A 31 20.84 5.02 -12.27
CA GLY A 31 20.20 6.18 -12.90
C GLY A 31 19.71 7.20 -11.89
N ALA A 32 19.13 6.76 -10.79
CA ALA A 32 18.62 7.62 -9.72
C ALA A 32 19.73 8.35 -8.96
N LEU A 33 20.90 7.69 -8.79
CA LEU A 33 22.00 8.23 -7.98
C LEU A 33 22.99 9.15 -8.71
N GLY A 34 22.96 9.23 -10.03
CA GLY A 34 23.96 10.10 -10.65
C GLY A 34 24.00 10.27 -12.17
N ALA A 35 23.25 9.50 -12.93
CA ALA A 35 23.44 9.49 -14.40
C ALA A 35 22.34 10.20 -15.21
N GLY A 36 21.35 10.81 -14.55
CA GLY A 36 20.17 11.36 -15.20
C GLY A 36 19.17 10.29 -15.63
N TYR A 37 17.92 10.46 -15.27
CA TYR A 37 16.83 9.52 -15.57
C TYR A 37 16.33 9.71 -17.01
N PRO A 38 16.30 8.69 -17.87
CA PRO A 38 15.75 8.84 -19.21
C PRO A 38 14.25 9.05 -19.14
N THR A 39 13.79 10.22 -19.53
CA THR A 39 12.37 10.53 -19.58
C THR A 39 11.79 10.25 -20.96
N PRO A 40 10.53 9.77 -21.07
CA PRO A 40 9.85 9.59 -22.35
C PRO A 40 9.68 10.94 -23.06
N LYS A 41 9.83 10.97 -24.40
CA LYS A 41 9.64 12.17 -25.21
C LYS A 41 8.18 12.68 -25.18
N ASN A 42 7.22 11.80 -24.89
CA ASN A 42 5.79 12.09 -24.79
C ASN A 42 5.33 12.28 -23.34
N LEU A 43 6.22 12.73 -22.45
CA LEU A 43 5.90 12.98 -21.05
C LEU A 43 4.74 13.98 -20.94
N ASN A 44 3.71 13.60 -20.19
CA ASN A 44 2.54 14.44 -19.91
C ASN A 44 2.08 14.24 -18.45
N TYR A 45 1.06 14.98 -18.01
CA TYR A 45 0.57 14.95 -16.63
C TYR A 45 0.16 13.55 -16.14
N PHE A 46 -0.30 12.64 -17.01
CA PHE A 46 -0.67 11.28 -16.61
C PHE A 46 0.51 10.44 -16.12
N TYR A 47 1.74 10.78 -16.50
CA TYR A 47 2.94 10.11 -15.97
C TYR A 47 3.23 10.49 -14.52
N ASN A 48 2.76 11.67 -14.07
CA ASN A 48 3.00 12.16 -12.71
C ASN A 48 2.20 11.41 -11.64
N PHE A 49 1.16 10.66 -11.99
CA PHE A 49 0.32 9.94 -11.02
C PHE A 49 1.08 8.85 -10.28
N GLY A 50 2.14 8.27 -10.83
CA GLY A 50 3.01 7.36 -10.09
C GLY A 50 3.79 8.05 -8.98
N VAL A 51 4.39 9.22 -9.27
CA VAL A 51 5.10 10.03 -8.28
C VAL A 51 4.13 10.57 -7.23
N LEU A 52 2.96 11.03 -7.65
CA LEU A 52 1.92 11.52 -6.75
C LEU A 52 1.42 10.43 -5.80
N ALA A 53 1.29 9.18 -6.28
CA ALA A 53 1.00 8.03 -5.44
C ALA A 53 2.10 7.79 -4.39
N GLY A 54 3.38 7.91 -4.78
CA GLY A 54 4.51 7.81 -3.85
C GLY A 54 4.47 8.90 -2.78
N VAL A 55 4.19 10.16 -3.15
CA VAL A 55 4.04 11.28 -2.20
C VAL A 55 2.85 11.02 -1.27
N ALA A 56 1.72 10.56 -1.80
CA ALA A 56 0.55 10.22 -0.99
C ALA A 56 0.88 9.11 0.02
N LEU A 57 1.62 8.07 -0.38
CA LEU A 57 2.06 6.99 0.52
C LEU A 57 2.93 7.54 1.66
N VAL A 58 3.89 8.42 1.36
CA VAL A 58 4.75 9.05 2.39
C VAL A 58 3.90 9.84 3.38
N ILE A 59 2.91 10.60 2.92
CA ILE A 59 1.98 11.34 3.79
C ILE A 59 1.19 10.35 4.66
N GLN A 60 0.69 9.23 4.10
CA GLN A 60 -0.01 8.21 4.87
C GLN A 60 0.88 7.58 5.95
N ILE A 61 2.14 7.28 5.65
CA ILE A 61 3.08 6.75 6.62
C ILE A 61 3.33 7.75 7.74
N ILE A 62 3.65 9.00 7.42
CA ILE A 62 3.95 10.03 8.44
C ILE A 62 2.73 10.26 9.34
N THR A 63 1.56 10.47 8.76
CA THR A 63 0.33 10.70 9.53
C THR A 63 -0.06 9.46 10.33
N GLY A 64 0.12 8.25 9.78
CA GLY A 64 -0.15 6.98 10.46
C GLY A 64 0.75 6.75 11.67
N VAL A 65 2.05 7.07 11.57
CA VAL A 65 2.98 6.99 12.70
C VAL A 65 2.56 7.94 13.83
N VAL A 66 2.22 9.20 13.50
CA VAL A 66 1.75 10.17 14.50
C VAL A 66 0.47 9.69 15.18
N LEU A 67 -0.51 9.18 14.42
CA LEU A 67 -1.74 8.63 14.98
C LEU A 67 -1.48 7.41 15.86
N GLY A 68 -0.56 6.52 15.42
CA GLY A 68 -0.18 5.32 16.17
C GLY A 68 0.45 5.61 17.53
N MET A 69 1.07 6.78 17.73
CA MET A 69 1.61 7.21 19.02
C MET A 69 0.52 7.48 20.08
N HIS A 70 -0.71 7.73 19.66
CA HIS A 70 -1.82 8.09 20.55
C HIS A 70 -2.94 7.03 20.54
N TYR A 71 -2.88 6.06 19.61
CA TYR A 71 -3.89 5.02 19.45
C TYR A 71 -3.63 3.82 20.36
N ALA A 72 -4.68 3.28 20.95
CA ALA A 72 -4.62 2.08 21.77
C ALA A 72 -5.40 0.93 21.11
N ALA A 73 -4.69 -0.12 20.66
CA ALA A 73 -5.28 -1.32 20.00
C ALA A 73 -5.93 -2.27 21.01
N ASN A 74 -6.98 -1.80 21.69
CA ASN A 74 -7.74 -2.58 22.66
C ASN A 74 -9.23 -2.27 22.48
N THR A 75 -10.07 -3.29 22.39
CA THR A 75 -11.52 -3.17 22.12
C THR A 75 -12.28 -2.30 23.10
N LEU A 76 -11.80 -2.16 24.32
CA LEU A 76 -12.42 -1.33 25.36
C LEU A 76 -12.15 0.16 25.20
N VAL A 77 -11.02 0.54 24.58
CA VAL A 77 -10.57 1.93 24.53
C VAL A 77 -10.18 2.41 23.12
N ALA A 78 -10.23 1.53 22.10
CA ALA A 78 -9.80 1.89 20.75
C ALA A 78 -10.60 3.07 20.18
N PHE A 79 -11.92 3.01 20.30
CA PHE A 79 -12.79 4.09 19.83
C PHE A 79 -12.53 5.39 20.59
N ASP A 80 -12.44 5.31 21.93
CA ASP A 80 -12.16 6.47 22.78
C ASP A 80 -10.79 7.06 22.50
N SER A 81 -9.79 6.25 22.15
CA SER A 81 -8.46 6.77 21.76
C SER A 81 -8.51 7.57 20.45
N VAL A 82 -9.36 7.20 19.49
CA VAL A 82 -9.60 7.97 18.27
C VAL A 82 -10.32 9.29 18.59
N GLU A 83 -11.33 9.26 19.48
CA GLU A 83 -12.01 10.47 19.96
C GLU A 83 -11.05 11.40 20.70
N HIS A 84 -10.18 10.86 21.56
CA HIS A 84 -9.13 11.60 22.25
C HIS A 84 -8.17 12.28 21.24
N ILE A 85 -7.73 11.57 20.21
CA ILE A 85 -6.92 12.18 19.14
C ILE A 85 -7.64 13.35 18.49
N MET A 86 -8.94 13.20 18.23
CA MET A 86 -9.72 14.23 17.54
C MET A 86 -9.99 15.47 18.36
N ARG A 87 -10.13 15.33 19.69
CA ARG A 87 -10.62 16.39 20.58
C ARG A 87 -9.55 17.00 21.47
N ASP A 88 -8.65 16.16 22.02
CA ASP A 88 -7.77 16.56 23.11
C ASP A 88 -6.31 16.73 22.67
N VAL A 89 -5.87 15.97 21.64
CA VAL A 89 -4.51 16.08 21.12
C VAL A 89 -4.39 17.33 20.25
N ASN A 90 -3.42 18.17 20.56
CA ASN A 90 -3.20 19.41 19.81
C ASN A 90 -2.84 19.12 18.35
N GLY A 91 -3.70 19.55 17.41
CA GLY A 91 -3.57 19.26 15.98
C GLY A 91 -3.93 17.82 15.59
N GLY A 92 -4.39 16.97 16.51
CA GLY A 92 -4.71 15.57 16.26
C GLY A 92 -5.81 15.38 15.21
N TRP A 93 -6.84 16.23 15.22
CA TRP A 93 -7.90 16.27 14.22
C TRP A 93 -7.35 16.44 12.79
N MET A 94 -6.31 17.25 12.62
CA MET A 94 -5.69 17.48 11.31
C MET A 94 -5.00 16.21 10.82
N PHE A 95 -4.16 15.56 11.64
CA PHE A 95 -3.52 14.30 11.28
C PHE A 95 -4.54 13.20 10.99
N ARG A 96 -5.61 13.12 11.78
CA ARG A 96 -6.67 12.13 11.57
C ARG A 96 -7.40 12.34 10.26
N TYR A 97 -7.76 13.58 9.91
CA TYR A 97 -8.41 13.86 8.62
C TYR A 97 -7.44 13.69 7.45
N MET A 98 -6.20 14.13 7.57
CA MET A 98 -5.19 13.91 6.53
C MET A 98 -4.99 12.42 6.25
N HIS A 99 -5.00 11.59 7.30
CA HIS A 99 -4.87 10.14 7.15
C HIS A 99 -6.11 9.53 6.50
N ALA A 100 -7.30 9.80 7.00
CA ALA A 100 -8.54 9.20 6.53
C ALA A 100 -8.93 9.66 5.11
N VAL A 101 -8.93 10.97 4.87
CA VAL A 101 -9.27 11.54 3.54
C VAL A 101 -8.12 11.31 2.56
N GLY A 102 -6.88 11.41 3.05
CA GLY A 102 -5.68 11.12 2.26
C GLY A 102 -5.63 9.69 1.73
N ALA A 103 -6.16 8.72 2.47
CA ALA A 103 -6.31 7.36 1.97
C ALA A 103 -7.24 7.29 0.74
N SER A 104 -8.39 7.97 0.77
CA SER A 104 -9.30 8.05 -0.38
C SER A 104 -8.65 8.75 -1.57
N PHE A 105 -7.93 9.84 -1.34
CA PHE A 105 -7.16 10.53 -2.36
C PHE A 105 -6.09 9.63 -2.98
N PHE A 106 -5.35 8.87 -2.15
CA PHE A 106 -4.35 7.92 -2.59
C PHE A 106 -4.93 6.86 -3.53
N PHE A 107 -6.08 6.26 -3.20
CA PHE A 107 -6.77 5.33 -4.09
C PHE A 107 -7.18 5.98 -5.41
N GLY A 108 -7.72 7.19 -5.39
CA GLY A 108 -8.06 7.94 -6.59
C GLY A 108 -6.86 8.13 -7.52
N VAL A 109 -5.71 8.52 -6.96
CA VAL A 109 -4.45 8.68 -7.68
C VAL A 109 -3.98 7.35 -8.28
N VAL A 110 -4.05 6.25 -7.51
CA VAL A 110 -3.64 4.92 -7.96
C VAL A 110 -4.56 4.41 -9.07
N TYR A 111 -5.87 4.65 -9.01
CA TYR A 111 -6.76 4.29 -10.11
C TYR A 111 -6.38 4.99 -11.41
N VAL A 112 -6.11 6.28 -11.38
CA VAL A 112 -5.65 7.01 -12.58
C VAL A 112 -4.30 6.44 -13.06
N HIS A 113 -3.39 6.10 -12.15
CA HIS A 113 -2.12 5.46 -12.47
C HIS A 113 -2.30 4.11 -13.18
N ILE A 114 -3.22 3.26 -12.70
CA ILE A 114 -3.56 1.97 -13.32
C ILE A 114 -4.19 2.18 -14.70
N PHE A 115 -5.20 3.05 -14.82
CA PHE A 115 -5.86 3.33 -16.10
C PHE A 115 -4.89 3.91 -17.13
N ARG A 116 -3.95 4.76 -16.71
CA ARG A 116 -2.87 5.24 -17.57
C ARG A 116 -2.01 4.07 -18.08
N GLY A 117 -1.68 3.11 -17.20
CA GLY A 117 -0.95 1.90 -17.58
C GLY A 117 -1.69 1.05 -18.62
N LEU A 118 -3.00 0.91 -18.48
CA LEU A 118 -3.87 0.22 -19.43
C LEU A 118 -3.95 0.97 -20.76
N TYR A 119 -4.19 2.27 -20.72
CA TYR A 119 -4.32 3.10 -21.92
C TYR A 119 -3.07 3.10 -22.79
N TYR A 120 -1.88 3.23 -22.18
CA TYR A 120 -0.60 3.21 -22.91
C TYR A 120 -0.03 1.81 -23.14
N GLY A 121 -0.74 0.75 -22.77
CA GLY A 121 -0.28 -0.62 -22.94
C GLY A 121 0.97 -0.97 -22.11
N SER A 122 1.15 -0.31 -20.95
CA SER A 122 2.34 -0.49 -20.11
C SER A 122 2.43 -1.87 -19.44
N TYR A 123 1.39 -2.70 -19.56
CA TYR A 123 1.35 -4.08 -19.10
C TYR A 123 1.95 -5.08 -20.07
N LYS A 124 2.28 -4.65 -21.32
CA LYS A 124 2.83 -5.51 -22.37
C LYS A 124 4.34 -5.70 -22.21
N PRO A 125 4.90 -6.79 -22.81
CA PRO A 125 6.35 -7.00 -22.79
C PRO A 125 7.13 -5.75 -23.24
N PRO A 126 8.26 -5.49 -22.61
CA PRO A 126 8.97 -6.24 -21.54
C PRO A 126 8.59 -5.81 -20.09
N ARG A 127 7.41 -5.23 -19.86
CA ARG A 127 7.00 -4.61 -18.58
C ARG A 127 5.98 -5.45 -17.80
N GLU A 128 5.72 -6.69 -18.20
CA GLU A 128 4.75 -7.57 -17.59
C GLU A 128 5.04 -7.84 -16.11
N VAL A 129 6.31 -8.06 -15.75
CA VAL A 129 6.72 -8.29 -14.36
C VAL A 129 6.46 -7.06 -13.49
N LEU A 130 6.79 -5.88 -14.02
CA LEU A 130 6.53 -4.61 -13.31
C LEU A 130 5.02 -4.38 -13.10
N TRP A 131 4.20 -4.73 -14.09
CA TRP A 131 2.75 -4.67 -13.97
C TRP A 131 2.22 -5.62 -12.91
N MET A 132 2.71 -6.87 -12.87
CA MET A 132 2.32 -7.85 -11.86
C MET A 132 2.69 -7.40 -10.45
N LEU A 133 3.88 -6.82 -10.27
CA LEU A 133 4.29 -6.23 -8.98
C LEU A 133 3.34 -5.10 -8.57
N GLY A 134 2.97 -4.22 -9.51
CA GLY A 134 1.98 -3.17 -9.26
C GLY A 134 0.62 -3.70 -8.82
N LEU A 135 0.17 -4.83 -9.38
CA LEU A 135 -1.06 -5.50 -8.96
C LEU A 135 -0.95 -6.04 -7.52
N VAL A 136 0.17 -6.66 -7.17
CA VAL A 136 0.41 -7.14 -5.80
C VAL A 136 0.42 -5.97 -4.81
N ILE A 137 1.11 -4.87 -5.14
CA ILE A 137 1.11 -3.63 -4.33
C ILE A 137 -0.32 -3.10 -4.15
N PHE A 138 -1.12 -3.08 -5.20
CA PHE A 138 -2.52 -2.64 -5.13
C PHE A 138 -3.36 -3.52 -4.18
N LEU A 139 -3.21 -4.84 -4.23
CA LEU A 139 -3.89 -5.76 -3.30
C LEU A 139 -3.44 -5.54 -1.85
N LEU A 140 -2.15 -5.36 -1.62
CA LEU A 140 -1.61 -5.03 -0.29
C LEU A 140 -2.13 -3.68 0.21
N MET A 141 -2.27 -2.71 -0.67
CA MET A 141 -2.84 -1.39 -0.35
C MET A 141 -4.31 -1.50 0.05
N MET A 142 -5.11 -2.32 -0.65
CA MET A 142 -6.52 -2.60 -0.28
C MET A 142 -6.60 -3.27 1.09
N ALA A 143 -5.78 -4.28 1.35
CA ALA A 143 -5.71 -4.94 2.65
C ALA A 143 -5.31 -3.96 3.76
N THR A 144 -4.31 -3.11 3.52
CA THR A 144 -3.87 -2.07 4.45
C THR A 144 -5.00 -1.11 4.79
N ALA A 145 -5.70 -0.57 3.79
CA ALA A 145 -6.79 0.36 4.01
C ALA A 145 -7.97 -0.28 4.76
N PHE A 146 -8.30 -1.52 4.43
CA PHE A 146 -9.34 -2.28 5.14
C PHE A 146 -8.98 -2.44 6.63
N MET A 147 -7.77 -2.90 6.93
CA MET A 147 -7.35 -3.05 8.32
C MET A 147 -7.36 -1.71 9.07
N GLY A 148 -6.90 -0.63 8.44
CA GLY A 148 -6.93 0.71 9.03
C GLY A 148 -8.34 1.21 9.35
N TYR A 149 -9.30 0.90 8.49
CA TYR A 149 -10.71 1.22 8.76
C TYR A 149 -11.27 0.45 9.96
N VAL A 150 -10.88 -0.81 10.12
CA VAL A 150 -11.28 -1.63 11.28
C VAL A 150 -10.74 -1.07 12.61
N LEU A 151 -9.56 -0.44 12.59
CA LEU A 151 -8.94 0.11 13.80
C LEU A 151 -9.76 1.18 14.53
N VAL A 152 -10.67 1.87 13.83
CA VAL A 152 -11.57 2.85 14.47
C VAL A 152 -12.49 2.18 15.49
N TRP A 153 -12.79 0.90 15.31
CA TRP A 153 -13.58 0.05 16.20
C TRP A 153 -14.99 0.56 16.49
N GLY A 154 -15.58 1.30 15.53
CA GLY A 154 -16.99 1.66 15.55
C GLY A 154 -17.88 0.56 14.96
N GLN A 155 -19.19 0.77 14.93
CA GLN A 155 -20.16 -0.21 14.40
C GLN A 155 -19.86 -0.63 12.96
N MET A 156 -19.57 0.32 12.07
CA MET A 156 -19.22 0.03 10.68
C MET A 156 -17.90 -0.73 10.56
N SER A 157 -16.92 -0.43 11.43
CA SER A 157 -15.64 -1.13 11.47
C SER A 157 -15.82 -2.59 11.87
N PHE A 158 -16.58 -2.84 12.91
CA PHE A 158 -16.88 -4.19 13.42
C PHE A 158 -17.59 -5.05 12.38
N TRP A 159 -18.70 -4.54 11.84
CA TRP A 159 -19.47 -5.29 10.83
C TRP A 159 -18.72 -5.42 9.50
N GLY A 160 -17.94 -4.41 9.12
CA GLY A 160 -17.04 -4.47 7.97
C GLY A 160 -15.98 -5.58 8.14
N ALA A 161 -15.39 -5.69 9.34
CA ALA A 161 -14.46 -6.79 9.66
C ALA A 161 -15.14 -8.15 9.56
N ALA A 162 -16.32 -8.31 10.13
CA ALA A 162 -17.08 -9.57 10.10
C ALA A 162 -17.40 -10.01 8.66
N VAL A 163 -17.92 -9.08 7.83
CA VAL A 163 -18.31 -9.37 6.45
C VAL A 163 -17.09 -9.69 5.58
N ILE A 164 -16.05 -8.85 5.60
CA ILE A 164 -14.89 -9.04 4.71
C ILE A 164 -14.08 -10.26 5.10
N THR A 165 -13.88 -10.52 6.40
CA THR A 165 -13.21 -11.76 6.82
C THR A 165 -14.08 -12.99 6.54
N GLY A 166 -15.42 -12.85 6.60
CA GLY A 166 -16.37 -13.89 6.22
C GLY A 166 -16.26 -14.33 4.76
N LEU A 167 -15.86 -13.44 3.83
CA LEU A 167 -15.63 -13.82 2.44
C LEU A 167 -14.53 -14.87 2.27
N PHE A 168 -13.54 -14.88 3.15
CA PHE A 168 -12.50 -15.92 3.11
C PHE A 168 -13.07 -17.32 3.41
N SER A 169 -14.13 -17.45 4.21
CA SER A 169 -14.76 -18.72 4.50
C SER A 169 -15.35 -19.44 3.27
N ALA A 170 -15.61 -18.69 2.19
CA ALA A 170 -16.08 -19.24 0.92
C ALA A 170 -15.01 -20.03 0.15
N LEU A 171 -13.72 -19.91 0.54
CA LEU A 171 -12.64 -20.68 -0.09
C LEU A 171 -12.75 -22.17 0.35
N PRO A 172 -12.82 -23.10 -0.62
CA PRO A 172 -12.90 -24.53 -0.27
C PRO A 172 -11.71 -24.98 0.57
N VAL A 173 -11.96 -25.86 1.54
CA VAL A 173 -10.98 -26.55 2.39
C VAL A 173 -10.27 -25.63 3.41
N VAL A 174 -9.75 -24.47 2.99
CA VAL A 174 -8.89 -23.61 3.83
C VAL A 174 -9.59 -22.36 4.36
N GLY A 175 -10.77 -22.03 3.85
CA GLY A 175 -11.41 -20.73 4.08
C GLY A 175 -11.71 -20.43 5.54
N THR A 176 -12.31 -21.36 6.24
CA THR A 176 -12.61 -21.21 7.69
C THR A 176 -11.35 -21.10 8.54
N THR A 177 -10.29 -21.82 8.18
CA THR A 177 -8.99 -21.73 8.86
C THR A 177 -8.36 -20.35 8.66
N ILE A 178 -8.40 -19.80 7.44
CA ILE A 178 -7.90 -18.46 7.14
C ILE A 178 -8.72 -17.42 7.90
N GLN A 179 -10.05 -17.52 7.89
CA GLN A 179 -10.93 -16.60 8.61
C GLN A 179 -10.62 -16.61 10.11
N THR A 180 -10.59 -17.79 10.73
CA THR A 180 -10.29 -17.92 12.16
C THR A 180 -8.89 -17.42 12.51
N TRP A 181 -7.92 -17.63 11.61
CA TRP A 181 -6.57 -17.10 11.78
C TRP A 181 -6.56 -15.56 11.69
N LEU A 182 -7.24 -14.96 10.72
CA LEU A 182 -7.33 -13.51 10.59
C LEU A 182 -8.00 -12.88 11.81
N LEU A 183 -9.13 -13.43 12.24
CA LEU A 183 -9.89 -12.93 13.39
C LEU A 183 -9.17 -13.19 14.74
N GLY A 184 -8.41 -14.28 14.84
CA GLY A 184 -7.87 -14.76 16.10
C GLY A 184 -8.90 -15.44 17.00
N GLY A 185 -10.06 -15.81 16.41
CA GLY A 185 -11.21 -16.40 17.07
C GLY A 185 -12.35 -16.60 16.08
N PHE A 186 -13.57 -16.78 16.58
CA PHE A 186 -14.75 -17.02 15.75
C PHE A 186 -15.52 -15.73 15.40
N SER A 187 -15.15 -14.61 16.02
CA SER A 187 -15.74 -13.27 15.77
C SER A 187 -14.66 -12.20 15.88
N PRO A 188 -14.89 -11.00 15.28
CA PRO A 188 -14.00 -9.87 15.51
C PRO A 188 -13.94 -9.52 17.00
N ASP A 189 -12.73 -9.46 17.56
CA ASP A 189 -12.47 -9.18 18.97
C ASP A 189 -11.08 -8.56 19.13
N ASN A 190 -10.59 -8.47 20.34
CA ASN A 190 -9.31 -7.87 20.70
C ASN A 190 -8.12 -8.49 19.93
N ALA A 191 -8.15 -9.79 19.70
CA ALA A 191 -7.15 -10.49 18.88
C ALA A 191 -7.13 -9.98 17.43
N THR A 192 -8.32 -9.76 16.84
CA THR A 192 -8.46 -9.17 15.51
C THR A 192 -7.85 -7.77 15.46
N LEU A 193 -8.21 -6.94 16.43
CA LEU A 193 -7.77 -5.55 16.50
C LEU A 193 -6.25 -5.43 16.59
N ASN A 194 -5.62 -6.24 17.45
CA ASN A 194 -4.15 -6.26 17.60
C ASN A 194 -3.43 -6.74 16.34
N ARG A 195 -3.94 -7.79 15.68
CA ARG A 195 -3.37 -8.29 14.42
C ARG A 195 -3.48 -7.25 13.31
N PHE A 196 -4.65 -6.61 13.19
CA PHE A 196 -4.90 -5.60 12.17
C PHE A 196 -4.08 -4.33 12.44
N PHE A 197 -3.88 -3.95 13.70
CA PHE A 197 -2.98 -2.85 14.03
C PHE A 197 -1.55 -3.14 13.59
N SER A 198 -1.02 -4.32 13.93
CA SER A 198 0.35 -4.71 13.60
C SER A 198 0.56 -4.79 12.07
N LEU A 199 -0.38 -5.41 11.34
CA LEU A 199 -0.29 -5.55 9.90
C LEU A 199 -0.52 -4.21 9.18
N HIS A 200 -1.48 -3.39 9.61
CA HIS A 200 -1.71 -2.06 9.06
C HIS A 200 -0.49 -1.16 9.21
N TYR A 201 0.20 -1.24 10.36
CA TYR A 201 1.42 -0.48 10.60
C TYR A 201 2.59 -0.95 9.74
N LEU A 202 2.73 -2.26 9.54
CA LEU A 202 3.84 -2.88 8.82
C LEU A 202 3.72 -2.75 7.29
N LEU A 203 2.53 -3.02 6.72
CA LEU A 203 2.34 -3.15 5.28
C LEU A 203 2.71 -1.90 4.47
N PRO A 204 2.47 -0.65 4.92
CA PRO A 204 2.92 0.54 4.20
C PRO A 204 4.42 0.58 3.93
N PHE A 205 5.24 0.07 4.85
CA PHE A 205 6.69 0.00 4.66
C PHE A 205 7.06 -1.10 3.65
N VAL A 206 6.33 -2.22 3.62
CA VAL A 206 6.52 -3.26 2.61
C VAL A 206 6.11 -2.75 1.22
N ILE A 207 5.07 -1.92 1.12
CA ILE A 207 4.63 -1.29 -0.13
C ILE A 207 5.65 -0.25 -0.62
N PHE A 208 6.31 0.44 0.32
CA PHE A 208 7.27 1.50 0.00
C PHE A 208 8.62 0.94 -0.48
N GLY A 209 9.10 -0.22 0.05
CA GLY A 209 10.39 -0.85 -0.29
C GLY A 209 10.35 -1.70 -1.52
#